data_c6091ef3a191849d557cad947ce38f2a
#
_entry.id   c6091ef3a191849d557cad947ce38f2a
#
_cell.length_a   1.000
_cell.length_b   1.000
_cell.length_c   1.000
_cell.angle_alpha   90.00
_cell.angle_beta   90.00
_cell.angle_gamma   90.00
#
_symmetry.space_group_name_H-M   'P 1'
#
loop_
_entity.id
_entity.type
_entity.pdbx_description
1 polymer ?
#
loop_
_entity_poly.entity_id
_entity_poly.type
_entity_poly.pdbx_seq_one_letter_code
_entity_poly.pdbx_strand_id
1 'polypeptide(L)'
;MQSSFTPYYDTYAQWMVRSLKLWAKQGRDAHGGWYEHLNKNGTPDIHANRRHRIQARQVYCYTTAHEMGWFDGLEIAKTSFEFMFLQGWQGTHFIHRMNDTYKITDGRCDLYDHAFYMLSAASLFKQTDDDQYRLWIDKIIKAIDELKHPKGGWHEDELGTLPRRQNPHMHLFEAHLYLFEATGDTRFLKRAKVSLSLFKDHFYSKDTQGIIEFFGQDWSQLSGQKGDSLEPGHAAEWIWLLGWHDRLTGDNHAHLREMIFDTLARQARPYLIDETRAPDHHPVRTTRRLWVQTEWIKAHIALALDGYTPAKVMLPDLLDHFMKDYLTPNGLWHDQFDETGQDIAATIPVSNMYHIVAMICELKRLA
;
A
#
# COMPACT_ATOMS: atom_id res chain seq x y z
N MET A 1 -10.68 18.91 24.71
CA MET A 1 -10.80 17.51 25.20
C MET A 1 -9.94 16.66 24.30
N GLN A 2 -9.12 15.79 24.88
CA GLN A 2 -8.31 14.84 24.13
C GLN A 2 -9.22 13.82 23.44
N SER A 3 -8.90 13.43 22.22
CA SER A 3 -9.67 12.42 21.46
C SER A 3 -9.61 11.06 22.18
N SER A 4 -10.69 10.28 22.11
CA SER A 4 -10.72 8.90 22.61
C SER A 4 -9.74 7.97 21.88
N PHE A 5 -9.22 8.37 20.72
CA PHE A 5 -8.26 7.61 19.93
C PHE A 5 -6.79 7.97 20.21
N THR A 6 -6.52 9.02 20.97
CA THR A 6 -5.13 9.41 21.34
C THR A 6 -4.37 8.27 22.04
N PRO A 7 -4.93 7.52 23.01
CA PRO A 7 -4.21 6.41 23.65
C PRO A 7 -3.86 5.28 22.67
N TYR A 8 -4.71 5.01 21.69
CA TYR A 8 -4.42 4.05 20.64
C TYR A 8 -3.24 4.52 19.78
N TYR A 9 -3.31 5.76 19.29
CA TYR A 9 -2.20 6.33 18.50
C TYR A 9 -0.88 6.25 19.28
N ASP A 10 -0.84 6.66 20.52
CA ASP A 10 0.38 6.64 21.34
C ASP A 10 0.95 5.22 21.48
N THR A 11 0.09 4.22 21.69
CA THR A 11 0.49 2.82 21.79
C THR A 11 1.09 2.30 20.49
N TYR A 12 0.43 2.56 19.36
CA TYR A 12 0.89 2.16 18.02
C TYR A 12 2.17 2.90 17.63
N ALA A 13 2.29 4.20 17.91
CA ALA A 13 3.48 4.98 17.62
C ALA A 13 4.69 4.48 18.44
N GLN A 14 4.52 4.16 19.72
CA GLN A 14 5.57 3.56 20.56
C GLN A 14 6.00 2.19 20.04
N TRP A 15 5.06 1.37 19.56
CA TRP A 15 5.38 0.10 18.94
C TRP A 15 6.17 0.31 17.64
N MET A 16 5.77 1.27 16.80
CA MET A 16 6.45 1.61 15.54
C MET A 16 7.89 2.07 15.77
N VAL A 17 8.15 2.86 16.82
CA VAL A 17 9.53 3.26 17.21
C VAL A 17 10.42 2.05 17.45
N ARG A 18 9.90 1.01 18.13
CA ARG A 18 10.66 -0.23 18.36
C ARG A 18 10.90 -0.99 17.05
N SER A 19 9.86 -1.08 16.21
CA SER A 19 9.92 -1.74 14.91
C SER A 19 10.94 -1.09 13.99
N LEU A 20 10.90 0.24 13.83
CA LEU A 20 11.84 0.99 12.99
C LEU A 20 13.30 0.77 13.42
N LYS A 21 13.59 0.80 14.73
CA LYS A 21 14.93 0.53 15.28
C LYS A 21 15.42 -0.88 14.96
N LEU A 22 14.54 -1.87 15.12
CA LEU A 22 14.86 -3.27 14.80
C LEU A 22 15.18 -3.44 13.31
N TRP A 23 14.28 -2.96 12.45
CA TRP A 23 14.43 -3.11 11.01
C TRP A 23 15.60 -2.31 10.45
N ALA A 24 15.89 -1.11 10.96
CA ALA A 24 17.08 -0.35 10.58
C ALA A 24 18.37 -1.14 10.83
N LYS A 25 18.40 -1.98 11.88
CA LYS A 25 19.54 -2.80 12.27
C LYS A 25 19.60 -4.15 11.57
N GLN A 26 18.46 -4.84 11.44
CA GLN A 26 18.39 -6.24 10.96
C GLN A 26 17.94 -6.34 9.50
N GLY A 27 17.13 -5.40 9.03
CA GLY A 27 16.49 -5.46 7.71
C GLY A 27 17.34 -4.93 6.57
N ARG A 28 18.52 -4.34 6.87
CA ARG A 28 19.42 -3.73 5.87
C ARG A 28 20.74 -4.49 5.75
N ASP A 29 21.27 -4.53 4.54
CA ASP A 29 22.62 -5.02 4.29
C ASP A 29 23.70 -3.91 4.40
N ALA A 30 24.97 -4.29 4.29
CA ALA A 30 26.09 -3.37 4.39
C ALA A 30 26.17 -2.33 3.26
N HIS A 31 25.45 -2.52 2.16
CA HIS A 31 25.39 -1.60 1.00
C HIS A 31 24.19 -0.65 1.08
N GLY A 32 23.36 -0.75 2.13
CA GLY A 32 22.19 0.10 2.32
C GLY A 32 20.89 -0.43 1.72
N GLY A 33 20.91 -1.60 1.07
CA GLY A 33 19.73 -2.27 0.53
C GLY A 33 18.94 -3.01 1.59
N TRP A 34 17.63 -3.17 1.36
CA TRP A 34 16.74 -3.89 2.25
C TRP A 34 16.61 -5.35 1.83
N TYR A 35 16.64 -6.26 2.81
CA TYR A 35 16.29 -7.67 2.60
C TYR A 35 14.80 -7.82 2.33
N GLU A 36 14.41 -8.88 1.60
CA GLU A 36 13.00 -9.15 1.26
C GLU A 36 12.15 -9.41 2.50
N HIS A 37 12.71 -10.13 3.47
CA HIS A 37 12.05 -10.50 4.73
C HIS A 37 13.08 -10.87 5.81
N LEU A 38 12.59 -10.94 7.04
CA LEU A 38 13.27 -11.60 8.14
C LEU A 38 12.66 -12.99 8.36
N ASN A 39 13.46 -13.90 8.89
CA ASN A 39 13.00 -15.16 9.45
C ASN A 39 12.18 -14.90 10.74
N LYS A 40 11.40 -15.85 11.20
CA LYS A 40 10.59 -15.74 12.44
C LYS A 40 11.39 -15.39 13.69
N ASN A 41 12.67 -15.74 13.74
CA ASN A 41 13.58 -15.38 14.83
C ASN A 41 14.18 -13.96 14.72
N GLY A 42 13.78 -13.18 13.71
CA GLY A 42 14.24 -11.81 13.48
C GLY A 42 15.58 -11.70 12.73
N THR A 43 16.17 -12.80 12.26
CA THR A 43 17.39 -12.78 11.43
C THR A 43 17.04 -12.54 9.96
N PRO A 44 17.86 -11.81 9.17
CA PRO A 44 17.59 -11.63 7.74
C PRO A 44 17.77 -12.93 6.95
N ASP A 45 16.94 -13.14 5.93
CA ASP A 45 17.24 -14.10 4.88
C ASP A 45 18.11 -13.40 3.83
N ILE A 46 19.41 -13.61 3.95
CA ILE A 46 20.41 -12.95 3.10
C ILE A 46 20.45 -13.50 1.67
N HIS A 47 19.84 -14.66 1.41
CA HIS A 47 19.80 -15.34 0.11
C HIS A 47 18.51 -15.15 -0.67
N ALA A 48 17.52 -14.49 -0.07
CA ALA A 48 16.26 -14.22 -0.75
C ALA A 48 16.45 -13.27 -1.94
N ASN A 49 15.81 -13.59 -3.07
CA ASN A 49 15.64 -12.65 -4.16
C ASN A 49 14.82 -11.45 -3.69
N ARG A 50 15.18 -10.26 -4.16
CA ARG A 50 14.57 -9.00 -3.72
C ARG A 50 13.70 -8.40 -4.80
N ARG A 51 12.45 -8.12 -4.47
CA ARG A 51 11.60 -7.25 -5.27
C ARG A 51 12.11 -5.82 -5.12
N HIS A 52 12.45 -5.18 -6.23
CA HIS A 52 13.10 -3.87 -6.15
C HIS A 52 12.22 -2.79 -5.48
N ARG A 53 10.90 -2.87 -5.64
CA ARG A 53 9.94 -1.96 -4.99
C ARG A 53 9.99 -1.94 -3.46
N ILE A 54 10.53 -2.98 -2.79
CA ILE A 54 10.65 -2.93 -1.33
C ILE A 54 11.63 -1.84 -0.88
N GLN A 55 12.65 -1.53 -1.70
CA GLN A 55 13.56 -0.43 -1.44
C GLN A 55 12.77 0.89 -1.37
N ALA A 56 11.92 1.13 -2.37
CA ALA A 56 11.05 2.30 -2.44
C ALA A 56 10.07 2.39 -1.26
N ARG A 57 9.44 1.28 -0.89
CA ARG A 57 8.55 1.23 0.28
C ARG A 57 9.28 1.60 1.57
N GLN A 58 10.52 1.15 1.75
CA GLN A 58 11.30 1.51 2.93
C GLN A 58 11.75 2.97 2.91
N VAL A 59 12.08 3.53 1.75
CA VAL A 59 12.30 4.99 1.62
C VAL A 59 11.10 5.75 2.16
N TYR A 60 9.90 5.42 1.70
CA TYR A 60 8.66 6.04 2.20
C TYR A 60 8.49 5.85 3.72
N CYS A 61 8.68 4.63 4.24
CA CYS A 61 8.51 4.34 5.66
C CYS A 61 9.45 5.17 6.55
N TYR A 62 10.73 5.27 6.20
CA TYR A 62 11.71 6.00 7.01
C TYR A 62 11.62 7.52 6.83
N THR A 63 11.22 8.00 5.65
CA THR A 63 10.89 9.41 5.45
C THR A 63 9.69 9.82 6.30
N THR A 64 8.63 9.02 6.26
CA THR A 64 7.42 9.24 7.07
C THR A 64 7.72 9.13 8.57
N ALA A 65 8.56 8.18 8.99
CA ALA A 65 8.98 8.05 10.39
C ALA A 65 9.72 9.30 10.88
N HIS A 66 10.53 9.92 10.04
CA HIS A 66 11.19 11.20 10.34
C HIS A 66 10.16 12.33 10.46
N GLU A 67 9.24 12.47 9.51
CA GLU A 67 8.14 13.46 9.52
C GLU A 67 7.29 13.36 10.79
N MET A 68 6.99 12.13 11.21
CA MET A 68 6.17 11.86 12.39
C MET A 68 6.93 11.98 13.72
N GLY A 69 8.23 12.18 13.69
CA GLY A 69 9.08 12.24 14.88
C GLY A 69 9.24 10.89 15.62
N TRP A 70 8.93 9.78 14.95
CA TRP A 70 9.10 8.43 15.53
C TRP A 70 10.55 7.96 15.52
N PHE A 71 11.27 8.35 14.48
CA PHE A 71 12.64 7.91 14.26
C PHE A 71 13.38 8.91 13.35
N ASP A 72 14.66 9.18 13.66
CA ASP A 72 15.50 9.99 12.75
C ASP A 72 15.91 9.14 11.54
N GLY A 73 14.97 9.01 10.59
CA GLY A 73 15.04 8.10 9.46
C GLY A 73 15.53 8.70 8.16
N LEU A 74 15.75 10.02 8.10
CA LEU A 74 15.98 10.70 6.82
C LEU A 74 17.24 10.22 6.09
N GLU A 75 18.34 10.02 6.81
CA GLU A 75 19.60 9.51 6.20
C GLU A 75 19.46 8.03 5.76
N ILE A 76 18.67 7.24 6.48
CA ILE A 76 18.34 5.87 6.03
C ILE A 76 17.53 5.92 4.74
N ALA A 77 16.54 6.80 4.66
CA ALA A 77 15.72 6.97 3.45
C ALA A 77 16.56 7.40 2.25
N LYS A 78 17.45 8.40 2.41
CA LYS A 78 18.33 8.87 1.36
C LYS A 78 19.28 7.77 0.85
N THR A 79 19.96 7.07 1.76
CA THR A 79 20.87 5.97 1.38
C THR A 79 20.15 4.79 0.74
N SER A 80 18.91 4.52 1.15
CA SER A 80 18.05 3.49 0.51
C SER A 80 17.61 3.92 -0.88
N PHE A 81 17.31 5.20 -1.08
CA PHE A 81 16.99 5.74 -2.40
C PHE A 81 18.20 5.71 -3.34
N GLU A 82 19.38 6.07 -2.83
CA GLU A 82 20.64 5.96 -3.59
C GLU A 82 20.92 4.52 -4.00
N PHE A 83 20.81 3.56 -3.06
CA PHE A 83 20.93 2.14 -3.36
C PHE A 83 19.93 1.71 -4.45
N MET A 84 18.66 2.10 -4.32
CA MET A 84 17.60 1.79 -5.29
C MET A 84 17.98 2.33 -6.68
N PHE A 85 18.49 3.55 -6.76
CA PHE A 85 18.93 4.14 -8.01
C PHE A 85 20.15 3.40 -8.60
N LEU A 86 21.21 3.21 -7.83
CA LEU A 86 22.46 2.63 -8.31
C LEU A 86 22.30 1.17 -8.77
N GLN A 87 21.43 0.41 -8.09
CA GLN A 87 21.24 -1.02 -8.40
C GLN A 87 20.12 -1.28 -9.40
N GLY A 88 19.16 -0.36 -9.55
CA GLY A 88 17.93 -0.66 -10.28
C GLY A 88 17.61 0.22 -11.49
N TRP A 89 18.23 1.40 -11.65
CA TRP A 89 17.90 2.27 -12.78
C TRP A 89 18.59 1.84 -14.08
N GLN A 90 17.81 1.55 -15.13
CA GLN A 90 18.30 1.08 -16.42
C GLN A 90 18.40 2.19 -17.50
N GLY A 91 18.46 3.46 -17.05
CA GLY A 91 18.49 4.61 -17.96
C GLY A 91 17.11 5.13 -18.36
N THR A 92 16.09 4.27 -18.43
CA THR A 92 14.70 4.59 -18.79
C THR A 92 13.69 4.25 -17.72
N HIS A 93 13.92 3.20 -16.95
CA HIS A 93 13.00 2.69 -15.91
C HIS A 93 13.78 1.94 -14.81
N PHE A 94 13.12 1.63 -13.70
CA PHE A 94 13.63 0.76 -12.66
C PHE A 94 13.29 -0.71 -12.95
N ILE A 95 14.18 -1.62 -12.53
CA ILE A 95 13.98 -3.06 -12.61
C ILE A 95 12.86 -3.55 -11.67
N HIS A 96 12.36 -4.77 -11.93
CA HIS A 96 11.40 -5.45 -11.08
C HIS A 96 12.07 -6.27 -9.97
N ARG A 97 13.14 -7.04 -10.27
CA ARG A 97 13.80 -7.95 -9.32
C ARG A 97 15.30 -8.04 -9.48
N MET A 98 15.99 -8.30 -8.39
CA MET A 98 17.40 -8.68 -8.31
C MET A 98 17.60 -9.85 -7.34
N ASN A 99 18.72 -10.56 -7.46
CA ASN A 99 19.09 -11.60 -6.49
C ASN A 99 19.87 -11.01 -5.30
N ASP A 100 20.35 -11.87 -4.42
CA ASP A 100 21.14 -11.55 -3.22
C ASP A 100 22.52 -10.90 -3.52
N THR A 101 23.04 -11.08 -4.73
CA THR A 101 24.29 -10.45 -5.21
C THR A 101 24.04 -9.22 -6.11
N TYR A 102 22.83 -8.66 -6.07
CA TYR A 102 22.36 -7.49 -6.84
C TYR A 102 22.32 -7.69 -8.36
N LYS A 103 22.47 -8.92 -8.83
CA LYS A 103 22.29 -9.23 -10.26
C LYS A 103 20.79 -9.11 -10.60
N ILE A 104 20.50 -8.38 -11.68
CA ILE A 104 19.15 -8.24 -12.21
C ILE A 104 18.62 -9.62 -12.66
N THR A 105 17.51 -10.05 -12.11
CA THR A 105 16.82 -11.29 -12.46
C THR A 105 15.55 -11.05 -13.26
N ASP A 106 14.98 -9.84 -13.15
CA ASP A 106 13.83 -9.38 -13.93
C ASP A 106 13.94 -7.87 -14.13
N GLY A 107 14.22 -7.44 -15.35
CA GLY A 107 14.45 -6.05 -15.71
C GLY A 107 13.22 -5.30 -16.20
N ARG A 108 12.01 -5.92 -16.19
CA ARG A 108 10.80 -5.28 -16.73
C ARG A 108 10.46 -3.95 -16.05
N CYS A 109 9.83 -3.06 -16.82
CA CYS A 109 9.19 -1.85 -16.34
C CYS A 109 7.80 -2.17 -15.77
N ASP A 110 7.72 -2.63 -14.52
CA ASP A 110 6.45 -2.99 -13.89
C ASP A 110 5.69 -1.76 -13.37
N LEU A 111 4.44 -1.57 -13.78
CA LEU A 111 3.62 -0.40 -13.42
C LEU A 111 3.39 -0.29 -11.91
N TYR A 112 3.11 -1.41 -11.25
CA TYR A 112 2.90 -1.46 -9.81
C TYR A 112 4.13 -0.97 -9.03
N ASP A 113 5.32 -1.43 -9.44
CA ASP A 113 6.57 -1.02 -8.81
C ASP A 113 6.83 0.47 -9.01
N HIS A 114 6.54 1.01 -10.21
CA HIS A 114 6.77 2.42 -10.53
C HIS A 114 5.88 3.37 -9.73
N ALA A 115 4.70 2.95 -9.29
CA ALA A 115 3.90 3.72 -8.34
C ALA A 115 4.64 3.92 -7.01
N PHE A 116 5.36 2.91 -6.50
CA PHE A 116 6.15 3.03 -5.27
C PHE A 116 7.46 3.80 -5.46
N TYR A 117 8.10 3.69 -6.62
CA TYR A 117 9.27 4.53 -6.91
C TYR A 117 8.88 6.01 -6.94
N MET A 118 7.73 6.33 -7.52
CA MET A 118 7.19 7.68 -7.53
C MET A 118 6.85 8.17 -6.11
N LEU A 119 6.18 7.34 -5.29
CA LEU A 119 5.84 7.65 -3.91
C LEU A 119 7.10 7.91 -3.06
N SER A 120 8.16 7.10 -3.24
CA SER A 120 9.42 7.26 -2.52
C SER A 120 10.14 8.57 -2.86
N ALA A 121 10.23 8.92 -4.14
CA ALA A 121 10.82 10.19 -4.56
C ALA A 121 9.99 11.38 -4.06
N ALA A 122 8.66 11.27 -4.08
CA ALA A 122 7.74 12.29 -3.58
C ALA A 122 7.90 12.50 -2.06
N SER A 123 8.05 11.44 -1.29
CA SER A 123 8.24 11.53 0.16
C SER A 123 9.55 12.22 0.54
N LEU A 124 10.65 11.91 -0.17
CA LEU A 124 11.93 12.60 0.02
C LEU A 124 11.86 14.06 -0.41
N PHE A 125 11.23 14.36 -1.56
CA PHE A 125 11.03 15.74 -2.00
C PHE A 125 10.27 16.56 -0.93
N LYS A 126 9.16 16.03 -0.42
CA LYS A 126 8.37 16.68 0.64
C LYS A 126 9.19 17.04 1.88
N GLN A 127 10.13 16.17 2.28
CA GLN A 127 10.93 16.36 3.49
C GLN A 127 12.19 17.21 3.29
N THR A 128 12.72 17.26 2.08
CA THR A 128 14.04 17.89 1.84
C THR A 128 13.97 19.14 0.98
N ASP A 129 12.88 19.31 0.22
CA ASP A 129 12.72 20.34 -0.83
C ASP A 129 13.89 20.34 -1.84
N ASP A 130 14.51 19.15 -2.03
CA ASP A 130 15.65 19.00 -2.92
C ASP A 130 15.19 18.64 -4.33
N ASP A 131 15.51 19.51 -5.29
CA ASP A 131 15.15 19.37 -6.71
C ASP A 131 15.63 18.06 -7.35
N GLN A 132 16.66 17.40 -6.78
CA GLN A 132 17.08 16.10 -7.30
C GLN A 132 15.94 15.07 -7.28
N TYR A 133 15.10 15.06 -6.21
CA TYR A 133 13.96 14.13 -6.12
C TYR A 133 12.81 14.53 -7.07
N ARG A 134 12.67 15.83 -7.34
CA ARG A 134 11.75 16.31 -8.37
C ARG A 134 12.13 15.81 -9.76
N LEU A 135 13.42 15.87 -10.08
CA LEU A 135 13.93 15.30 -11.33
C LEU A 135 13.68 13.79 -11.44
N TRP A 136 13.78 13.06 -10.32
CA TRP A 136 13.45 11.64 -10.29
C TRP A 136 11.96 11.39 -10.51
N ILE A 137 11.06 12.18 -9.89
CA ILE A 137 9.63 12.11 -10.14
C ILE A 137 9.34 12.26 -11.65
N ASP A 138 9.94 13.24 -12.32
CA ASP A 138 9.73 13.45 -13.76
C ASP A 138 10.27 12.27 -14.61
N LYS A 139 11.41 11.67 -14.25
CA LYS A 139 11.94 10.46 -14.93
C LYS A 139 11.02 9.26 -14.76
N ILE A 140 10.49 9.04 -13.54
CA ILE A 140 9.57 7.93 -13.25
C ILE A 140 8.24 8.14 -13.99
N ILE A 141 7.72 9.36 -14.02
CA ILE A 141 6.53 9.72 -14.80
C ILE A 141 6.73 9.41 -16.28
N LYS A 142 7.91 9.72 -16.83
CA LYS A 142 8.23 9.38 -18.22
C LYS A 142 8.21 7.87 -18.45
N ALA A 143 8.80 7.06 -17.56
CA ALA A 143 8.73 5.60 -17.66
C ALA A 143 7.28 5.08 -17.63
N ILE A 144 6.44 5.61 -16.72
CA ILE A 144 5.02 5.28 -16.64
C ILE A 144 4.29 5.71 -17.93
N ASP A 145 4.62 6.86 -18.51
CA ASP A 145 3.96 7.37 -19.70
C ASP A 145 4.24 6.54 -20.95
N GLU A 146 5.38 5.83 -21.01
CA GLU A 146 5.66 4.83 -22.06
C GLU A 146 4.75 3.58 -21.97
N LEU A 147 4.14 3.35 -20.81
CA LEU A 147 3.19 2.26 -20.61
C LEU A 147 1.73 2.66 -20.91
N LYS A 148 1.44 3.88 -21.40
CA LYS A 148 0.06 4.32 -21.69
C LYS A 148 -0.69 3.35 -22.59
N HIS A 149 -1.93 3.04 -22.19
CA HIS A 149 -2.78 2.15 -22.95
C HIS A 149 -3.85 2.93 -23.75
N PRO A 150 -4.11 2.59 -25.03
CA PRO A 150 -5.04 3.32 -25.88
C PRO A 150 -6.50 3.29 -25.42
N LYS A 151 -6.88 2.28 -24.59
CA LYS A 151 -8.20 2.17 -23.95
C LYS A 151 -8.26 2.78 -22.54
N GLY A 152 -7.34 3.67 -22.21
CA GLY A 152 -7.23 4.32 -20.90
C GLY A 152 -6.37 3.55 -19.90
N GLY A 153 -5.76 4.30 -18.97
CA GLY A 153 -4.79 3.78 -18.00
C GLY A 153 -3.46 3.37 -18.65
N TRP A 154 -2.84 2.35 -18.09
CA TRP A 154 -1.50 1.92 -18.45
C TRP A 154 -1.44 0.39 -18.59
N HIS A 155 -0.53 -0.13 -19.39
CA HIS A 155 -0.16 -1.55 -19.39
C HIS A 155 0.46 -1.97 -18.06
N GLU A 156 0.42 -3.27 -17.76
CA GLU A 156 1.09 -3.83 -16.58
C GLU A 156 2.62 -3.67 -16.62
N ASP A 157 3.16 -3.78 -17.83
CA ASP A 157 4.58 -3.63 -18.19
C ASP A 157 4.73 -3.26 -19.65
N GLU A 158 5.97 -3.09 -20.13
CA GLU A 158 6.30 -2.76 -21.52
C GLU A 158 5.95 -3.88 -22.52
N LEU A 159 5.70 -5.10 -22.04
CA LEU A 159 5.29 -6.25 -22.88
C LEU A 159 3.77 -6.33 -23.03
N GLY A 160 3.01 -5.48 -22.31
CA GLY A 160 1.55 -5.54 -22.29
C GLY A 160 1.01 -6.84 -21.66
N THR A 161 1.68 -7.33 -20.63
CA THR A 161 1.31 -8.57 -19.92
C THR A 161 -0.15 -8.56 -19.46
N LEU A 162 -0.83 -9.70 -19.62
CA LEU A 162 -2.21 -9.91 -19.19
C LEU A 162 -2.29 -10.92 -18.03
N PRO A 163 -3.32 -10.85 -17.22
CA PRO A 163 -4.44 -9.90 -17.23
C PRO A 163 -4.03 -8.52 -16.74
N ARG A 164 -4.76 -7.50 -17.17
CA ARG A 164 -4.68 -6.19 -16.55
C ARG A 164 -5.28 -6.26 -15.14
N ARG A 165 -4.73 -5.48 -14.21
CA ARG A 165 -5.14 -5.49 -12.80
C ARG A 165 -5.59 -4.11 -12.35
N GLN A 166 -6.55 -4.05 -11.45
CA GLN A 166 -6.91 -2.80 -10.78
C GLN A 166 -5.78 -2.32 -9.85
N ASN A 167 -5.07 -3.25 -9.19
CA ASN A 167 -4.10 -2.98 -8.13
C ASN A 167 -2.97 -1.99 -8.53
N PRO A 168 -2.26 -2.10 -9.67
CA PRO A 168 -1.27 -1.10 -10.08
C PRO A 168 -1.88 0.29 -10.27
N HIS A 169 -3.12 0.37 -10.76
CA HIS A 169 -3.82 1.63 -10.98
C HIS A 169 -4.29 2.28 -9.66
N MET A 170 -4.63 1.47 -8.67
CA MET A 170 -4.95 1.90 -7.31
C MET A 170 -3.73 2.56 -6.65
N HIS A 171 -2.56 1.91 -6.65
CA HIS A 171 -1.35 2.50 -6.08
C HIS A 171 -0.82 3.68 -6.90
N LEU A 172 -1.05 3.70 -8.22
CA LEU A 172 -0.76 4.88 -9.02
C LEU A 172 -1.68 6.06 -8.67
N PHE A 173 -2.95 5.79 -8.35
CA PHE A 173 -3.87 6.78 -7.80
C PHE A 173 -3.34 7.34 -6.48
N GLU A 174 -2.97 6.49 -5.54
CA GLU A 174 -2.34 6.85 -4.28
C GLU A 174 -1.12 7.75 -4.47
N ALA A 175 -0.17 7.33 -5.30
CA ALA A 175 1.05 8.09 -5.55
C ALA A 175 0.78 9.47 -6.16
N HIS A 176 -0.23 9.59 -7.02
CA HIS A 176 -0.63 10.88 -7.58
C HIS A 176 -1.30 11.79 -6.54
N LEU A 177 -2.13 11.25 -5.64
CA LEU A 177 -2.70 12.03 -4.53
C LEU A 177 -1.60 12.54 -3.59
N TYR A 178 -0.66 11.65 -3.24
CA TYR A 178 0.49 12.03 -2.41
C TYR A 178 1.33 13.14 -3.07
N LEU A 179 1.62 13.03 -4.36
CA LEU A 179 2.35 14.05 -5.11
C LEU A 179 1.63 15.39 -5.14
N PHE A 180 0.32 15.39 -5.33
CA PHE A 180 -0.45 16.61 -5.28
C PHE A 180 -0.37 17.24 -3.88
N GLU A 181 -0.55 16.47 -2.82
CA GLU A 181 -0.46 16.97 -1.44
C GLU A 181 0.95 17.48 -1.10
N ALA A 182 2.00 16.84 -1.62
CA ALA A 182 3.38 17.24 -1.40
C ALA A 182 3.82 18.48 -2.19
N THR A 183 3.25 18.71 -3.38
CA THR A 183 3.75 19.72 -4.33
C THR A 183 2.76 20.84 -4.65
N GLY A 184 1.45 20.65 -4.42
CA GLY A 184 0.38 21.52 -4.91
C GLY A 184 0.18 21.50 -6.44
N ASP A 185 0.91 20.67 -7.18
CA ASP A 185 0.87 20.63 -8.64
C ASP A 185 -0.35 19.87 -9.15
N THR A 186 -1.29 20.61 -9.73
CA THR A 186 -2.56 20.07 -10.26
C THR A 186 -2.40 19.05 -11.40
N ARG A 187 -1.21 18.94 -12.01
CA ARG A 187 -0.92 17.87 -12.98
C ARG A 187 -1.19 16.50 -12.38
N PHE A 188 -0.90 16.32 -11.10
CA PHE A 188 -1.08 15.04 -10.41
C PHE A 188 -2.55 14.69 -10.17
N LEU A 189 -3.40 15.67 -9.87
CA LEU A 189 -4.86 15.43 -9.82
C LEU A 189 -5.43 15.02 -11.19
N LYS A 190 -4.94 15.63 -12.28
CA LYS A 190 -5.35 15.20 -13.63
C LYS A 190 -4.96 13.76 -13.93
N ARG A 191 -3.79 13.31 -13.44
CA ARG A 191 -3.34 11.93 -13.59
C ARG A 191 -4.12 10.97 -12.67
N ALA A 192 -4.37 11.37 -11.42
CA ALA A 192 -5.21 10.62 -10.50
C ALA A 192 -6.61 10.38 -11.07
N LYS A 193 -7.19 11.37 -11.76
CA LYS A 193 -8.51 11.24 -12.40
C LYS A 193 -8.58 10.09 -13.41
N VAL A 194 -7.48 9.71 -14.06
CA VAL A 194 -7.46 8.55 -14.97
C VAL A 194 -7.74 7.26 -14.20
N SER A 195 -7.04 7.02 -13.09
CA SER A 195 -7.29 5.85 -12.25
C SER A 195 -8.69 5.88 -11.62
N LEU A 196 -9.17 7.06 -11.20
CA LEU A 196 -10.52 7.22 -10.66
C LEU A 196 -11.60 6.92 -11.70
N SER A 197 -11.39 7.32 -12.97
CA SER A 197 -12.32 6.97 -14.06
C SER A 197 -12.36 5.46 -14.27
N LEU A 198 -11.20 4.80 -14.33
CA LEU A 198 -11.15 3.34 -14.43
C LEU A 198 -11.83 2.63 -13.25
N PHE A 199 -11.65 3.16 -12.04
CA PHE A 199 -12.36 2.65 -10.86
C PHE A 199 -13.89 2.71 -11.06
N LYS A 200 -14.42 3.86 -11.48
CA LYS A 200 -15.86 4.08 -11.66
C LYS A 200 -16.44 3.28 -12.83
N ASP A 201 -15.68 3.14 -13.91
CA ASP A 201 -16.17 2.58 -15.16
C ASP A 201 -15.97 1.05 -15.24
N HIS A 202 -14.95 0.51 -14.53
CA HIS A 202 -14.55 -0.88 -14.67
C HIS A 202 -14.31 -1.62 -13.36
N PHE A 203 -13.64 -1.00 -12.35
CA PHE A 203 -13.20 -1.75 -11.17
C PHE A 203 -14.32 -1.96 -10.17
N TYR A 204 -15.13 -0.94 -9.91
CA TYR A 204 -16.26 -1.05 -9.00
C TYR A 204 -17.47 -1.69 -9.70
N SER A 205 -17.89 -2.83 -9.21
CA SER A 205 -19.12 -3.51 -9.67
C SER A 205 -20.30 -3.10 -8.79
N LYS A 206 -21.30 -2.46 -9.40
CA LYS A 206 -22.55 -2.07 -8.71
C LYS A 206 -23.38 -3.29 -8.28
N ASP A 207 -23.32 -4.35 -9.06
CA ASP A 207 -24.11 -5.56 -8.82
C ASP A 207 -23.59 -6.34 -7.59
N THR A 208 -22.27 -6.38 -7.44
CA THR A 208 -21.63 -7.08 -6.31
C THR A 208 -21.24 -6.16 -5.17
N GLN A 209 -21.24 -4.83 -5.37
CA GLN A 209 -20.68 -3.85 -4.44
C GLN A 209 -19.22 -4.17 -4.04
N GLY A 210 -18.48 -4.80 -4.96
CA GLY A 210 -17.09 -5.24 -4.78
C GLY A 210 -16.16 -4.65 -5.84
N ILE A 211 -14.87 -4.90 -5.66
CA ILE A 211 -13.84 -4.46 -6.59
C ILE A 211 -13.36 -5.66 -7.42
N ILE A 212 -13.55 -5.59 -8.73
CA ILE A 212 -13.07 -6.59 -9.68
C ILE A 212 -11.56 -6.44 -9.86
N GLU A 213 -10.83 -7.56 -9.78
CA GLU A 213 -9.38 -7.56 -9.75
C GLU A 213 -8.72 -7.66 -11.13
N PHE A 214 -9.32 -8.42 -12.06
CA PHE A 214 -8.65 -8.85 -13.29
C PHE A 214 -9.46 -8.59 -14.55
N PHE A 215 -8.79 -8.05 -15.57
CA PHE A 215 -9.41 -7.59 -16.81
C PHE A 215 -8.66 -8.07 -18.05
N GLY A 216 -9.36 -8.14 -19.16
CA GLY A 216 -8.80 -8.26 -20.48
C GLY A 216 -8.09 -7.00 -20.96
N GLN A 217 -7.62 -7.02 -22.21
CA GLN A 217 -6.86 -5.91 -22.79
C GLN A 217 -7.67 -4.60 -22.88
N ASP A 218 -8.97 -4.68 -23.05
CA ASP A 218 -9.90 -3.57 -23.25
C ASP A 218 -10.70 -3.19 -21.99
N TRP A 219 -10.26 -3.63 -20.82
CA TRP A 219 -10.95 -3.51 -19.54
C TRP A 219 -12.23 -4.36 -19.41
N SER A 220 -12.50 -5.29 -20.35
CA SER A 220 -13.55 -6.28 -20.12
C SER A 220 -13.20 -7.16 -18.92
N GLN A 221 -14.17 -7.40 -18.03
CA GLN A 221 -14.01 -8.36 -16.92
C GLN A 221 -13.71 -9.74 -17.50
N LEU A 222 -12.76 -10.45 -16.93
CA LEU A 222 -12.48 -11.83 -17.31
C LEU A 222 -13.64 -12.75 -16.95
N SER A 223 -13.74 -13.89 -17.59
CA SER A 223 -14.70 -14.93 -17.24
C SER A 223 -14.10 -15.93 -16.23
N GLY A 224 -14.99 -16.62 -15.49
CA GLY A 224 -14.65 -17.70 -14.57
C GLY A 224 -13.92 -17.22 -13.31
N GLN A 225 -13.24 -18.13 -12.62
CA GLN A 225 -12.68 -17.90 -11.28
C GLN A 225 -11.85 -16.61 -11.16
N LYS A 226 -11.08 -16.28 -12.18
CA LYS A 226 -10.21 -15.10 -12.17
C LYS A 226 -11.02 -13.80 -12.35
N GLY A 227 -12.07 -13.83 -13.16
CA GLY A 227 -12.97 -12.69 -13.36
C GLY A 227 -13.87 -12.42 -12.17
N ASP A 228 -14.18 -13.47 -11.39
CA ASP A 228 -15.04 -13.38 -10.22
C ASP A 228 -14.26 -13.11 -8.93
N SER A 229 -12.92 -13.05 -8.97
CA SER A 229 -12.06 -12.83 -7.80
C SER A 229 -12.24 -11.43 -7.25
N LEU A 230 -12.46 -11.32 -5.95
CA LEU A 230 -12.55 -10.09 -5.16
C LEU A 230 -11.57 -10.18 -3.99
N GLU A 231 -10.74 -9.15 -3.80
CA GLU A 231 -9.87 -9.04 -2.63
C GLU A 231 -10.44 -7.99 -1.66
N PRO A 232 -11.04 -8.39 -0.52
CA PRO A 232 -11.62 -7.46 0.45
C PRO A 232 -10.67 -6.36 0.93
N GLY A 233 -9.36 -6.67 1.02
CA GLY A 233 -8.33 -5.69 1.37
C GLY A 233 -8.23 -4.53 0.37
N HIS A 234 -8.31 -4.80 -0.93
CA HIS A 234 -8.31 -3.75 -1.95
C HIS A 234 -9.58 -2.90 -1.90
N ALA A 235 -10.73 -3.51 -1.63
CA ALA A 235 -11.97 -2.75 -1.45
C ALA A 235 -11.88 -1.80 -0.25
N ALA A 236 -11.28 -2.24 0.86
CA ALA A 236 -11.00 -1.40 2.03
C ALA A 236 -10.01 -0.27 1.68
N GLU A 237 -8.97 -0.56 0.90
CA GLU A 237 -7.99 0.45 0.46
C GLU A 237 -8.63 1.53 -0.43
N TRP A 238 -9.54 1.16 -1.33
CA TRP A 238 -10.31 2.12 -2.13
C TRP A 238 -11.20 3.03 -1.28
N ILE A 239 -11.80 2.53 -0.17
CA ILE A 239 -12.55 3.39 0.77
C ILE A 239 -11.66 4.52 1.30
N TRP A 240 -10.43 4.20 1.73
CA TRP A 240 -9.48 5.19 2.22
C TRP A 240 -9.04 6.16 1.12
N LEU A 241 -8.66 5.67 -0.06
CA LEU A 241 -8.17 6.47 -1.17
C LEU A 241 -9.22 7.43 -1.72
N LEU A 242 -10.48 7.00 -1.83
CA LEU A 242 -11.58 7.88 -2.24
C LEU A 242 -11.82 8.99 -1.22
N GLY A 243 -11.71 8.70 0.09
CA GLY A 243 -11.80 9.71 1.12
C GLY A 243 -10.63 10.70 1.09
N TRP A 244 -9.43 10.24 0.77
CA TRP A 244 -8.28 11.12 0.56
C TRP A 244 -8.50 12.03 -0.65
N HIS A 245 -8.96 11.47 -1.77
CA HIS A 245 -9.30 12.24 -2.96
C HIS A 245 -10.37 13.31 -2.66
N ASP A 246 -11.46 12.94 -1.98
CA ASP A 246 -12.54 13.87 -1.63
C ASP A 246 -12.02 15.06 -0.81
N ARG A 247 -11.17 14.78 0.17
CA ARG A 247 -10.52 15.82 0.99
C ARG A 247 -9.66 16.78 0.18
N LEU A 248 -8.96 16.29 -0.86
CA LEU A 248 -8.07 17.11 -1.68
C LEU A 248 -8.80 17.91 -2.76
N THR A 249 -9.95 17.44 -3.24
CA THR A 249 -10.64 17.99 -4.41
C THR A 249 -11.98 18.66 -4.09
N GLY A 250 -12.59 18.32 -2.96
CA GLY A 250 -13.97 18.70 -2.64
C GLY A 250 -15.04 17.82 -3.32
N ASP A 251 -14.63 16.75 -4.03
CA ASP A 251 -15.56 15.73 -4.53
C ASP A 251 -16.19 14.98 -3.36
N ASN A 252 -17.26 14.23 -3.62
CA ASN A 252 -18.00 13.49 -2.59
C ASN A 252 -18.31 12.07 -3.05
N HIS A 253 -17.59 11.10 -2.49
CA HIS A 253 -17.81 9.68 -2.66
C HIS A 253 -18.32 9.00 -1.37
N ALA A 254 -18.82 9.75 -0.38
CA ALA A 254 -19.19 9.23 0.94
C ALA A 254 -20.15 8.06 0.85
N HIS A 255 -21.28 8.21 0.13
CA HIS A 255 -22.26 7.13 -0.02
C HIS A 255 -21.69 5.85 -0.66
N LEU A 256 -20.82 5.98 -1.69
CA LEU A 256 -20.17 4.85 -2.31
C LEU A 256 -19.24 4.13 -1.33
N ARG A 257 -18.47 4.88 -0.56
CA ARG A 257 -17.55 4.36 0.46
C ARG A 257 -18.30 3.62 1.58
N GLU A 258 -19.42 4.16 2.03
CA GLU A 258 -20.33 3.53 3.01
C GLU A 258 -20.90 2.22 2.47
N MET A 259 -21.36 2.17 1.22
CA MET A 259 -21.89 0.94 0.60
C MET A 259 -20.84 -0.16 0.53
N ILE A 260 -19.60 0.16 0.12
CA ILE A 260 -18.49 -0.80 0.08
C ILE A 260 -18.17 -1.26 1.51
N PHE A 261 -18.10 -0.34 2.47
CA PHE A 261 -17.83 -0.66 3.88
C PHE A 261 -18.87 -1.61 4.47
N ASP A 262 -20.16 -1.34 4.27
CA ASP A 262 -21.26 -2.17 4.80
C ASP A 262 -21.21 -3.58 4.20
N THR A 263 -20.78 -3.71 2.95
CA THR A 263 -20.59 -5.01 2.30
C THR A 263 -19.44 -5.78 2.95
N LEU A 264 -18.32 -5.13 3.23
CA LEU A 264 -17.20 -5.74 3.94
C LEU A 264 -17.53 -6.06 5.40
N ALA A 265 -18.22 -5.16 6.11
CA ALA A 265 -18.59 -5.33 7.51
C ALA A 265 -19.50 -6.54 7.75
N ARG A 266 -20.37 -6.89 6.79
CA ARG A 266 -21.20 -8.11 6.86
C ARG A 266 -20.36 -9.40 6.88
N GLN A 267 -19.14 -9.37 6.38
CA GLN A 267 -18.24 -10.54 6.24
C GLN A 267 -17.15 -10.59 7.32
N ALA A 268 -16.74 -9.43 7.84
CA ALA A 268 -15.68 -9.32 8.85
C ALA A 268 -16.05 -10.02 10.18
N ARG A 269 -15.03 -10.72 10.85
CA ARG A 269 -15.22 -11.48 12.10
C ARG A 269 -13.98 -11.49 13.02
N PRO A 270 -13.47 -10.43 13.59
CA PRO A 270 -13.58 -9.02 13.21
C PRO A 270 -12.77 -8.69 11.94
N TYR A 271 -11.97 -9.63 11.49
CA TYR A 271 -11.02 -9.49 10.38
C TYR A 271 -11.65 -9.81 9.03
N LEU A 272 -11.11 -9.19 7.99
CA LEU A 272 -11.38 -9.56 6.61
C LEU A 272 -10.54 -10.78 6.21
N ILE A 273 -11.10 -11.63 5.36
CA ILE A 273 -10.39 -12.73 4.71
C ILE A 273 -9.68 -12.26 3.43
N ASP A 274 -8.76 -13.06 2.92
CA ASP A 274 -7.90 -12.66 1.81
C ASP A 274 -8.62 -12.61 0.46
N GLU A 275 -9.63 -13.48 0.23
CA GLU A 275 -10.30 -13.54 -1.07
C GLU A 275 -11.73 -14.07 -0.95
N THR A 276 -12.63 -13.41 -1.67
CA THR A 276 -14.01 -13.82 -1.91
C THR A 276 -14.29 -13.88 -3.40
N ARG A 277 -15.48 -14.33 -3.78
CA ARG A 277 -15.90 -14.45 -5.18
C ARG A 277 -17.24 -13.74 -5.41
N ALA A 278 -17.32 -13.02 -6.53
CA ALA A 278 -18.59 -12.50 -7.04
C ALA A 278 -19.56 -13.66 -7.44
N PRO A 279 -20.90 -13.43 -7.42
CA PRO A 279 -21.54 -12.17 -7.09
C PRO A 279 -21.84 -11.98 -5.59
N ASP A 280 -21.81 -13.04 -4.79
CA ASP A 280 -22.34 -13.10 -3.42
C ASP A 280 -21.27 -13.00 -2.33
N HIS A 281 -20.02 -12.69 -2.71
CA HIS A 281 -18.86 -12.65 -1.82
C HIS A 281 -18.57 -13.98 -1.11
N HIS A 282 -18.84 -15.10 -1.78
CA HIS A 282 -18.53 -16.42 -1.24
C HIS A 282 -17.04 -16.53 -0.87
N PRO A 283 -16.70 -16.98 0.36
CA PRO A 283 -15.30 -17.15 0.77
C PRO A 283 -14.55 -18.13 -0.13
N VAL A 284 -13.34 -17.74 -0.57
CA VAL A 284 -12.46 -18.56 -1.42
C VAL A 284 -11.15 -18.85 -0.67
N ARG A 285 -10.53 -17.82 -0.13
CA ARG A 285 -9.32 -17.95 0.67
C ARG A 285 -9.55 -17.32 2.04
N THR A 286 -9.80 -18.16 3.03
CA THR A 286 -10.18 -17.79 4.39
C THR A 286 -9.01 -17.37 5.27
N THR A 287 -7.78 -17.43 4.75
CA THR A 287 -6.59 -16.88 5.40
C THR A 287 -6.73 -15.35 5.55
N ARG A 288 -5.95 -14.78 6.49
CA ARG A 288 -6.03 -13.38 6.89
C ARG A 288 -4.64 -12.76 6.91
N ARG A 289 -4.26 -12.09 5.82
CA ARG A 289 -2.96 -11.38 5.73
C ARG A 289 -3.02 -10.08 6.52
N LEU A 290 -1.88 -9.69 7.09
CA LEU A 290 -1.72 -8.47 7.88
C LEU A 290 -2.14 -7.23 7.09
N TRP A 291 -1.65 -7.07 5.85
CA TRP A 291 -1.94 -5.88 5.06
C TRP A 291 -3.44 -5.67 4.83
N VAL A 292 -4.21 -6.75 4.68
CA VAL A 292 -5.67 -6.67 4.54
C VAL A 292 -6.30 -6.02 5.77
N GLN A 293 -5.79 -6.33 6.97
CA GLN A 293 -6.32 -5.77 8.21
C GLN A 293 -5.90 -4.31 8.42
N THR A 294 -4.69 -3.92 8.00
CA THR A 294 -4.29 -2.52 8.04
C THR A 294 -5.15 -1.66 7.10
N GLU A 295 -5.49 -2.18 5.91
CA GLU A 295 -6.41 -1.50 5.00
C GLU A 295 -7.83 -1.41 5.58
N TRP A 296 -8.30 -2.47 6.24
CA TRP A 296 -9.58 -2.47 6.93
C TRP A 296 -9.62 -1.40 8.04
N ILE A 297 -8.57 -1.28 8.85
CA ILE A 297 -8.43 -0.22 9.85
C ILE A 297 -8.42 1.17 9.19
N LYS A 298 -7.67 1.37 8.09
CA LYS A 298 -7.66 2.66 7.36
C LYS A 298 -9.05 3.03 6.83
N ALA A 299 -9.82 2.06 6.33
CA ALA A 299 -11.19 2.29 5.89
C ALA A 299 -12.10 2.76 7.04
N HIS A 300 -11.99 2.13 8.21
CA HIS A 300 -12.69 2.57 9.42
C HIS A 300 -12.33 4.00 9.82
N ILE A 301 -11.03 4.31 9.84
CA ILE A 301 -10.54 5.65 10.19
C ILE A 301 -11.08 6.69 9.21
N ALA A 302 -10.99 6.44 7.91
CA ALA A 302 -11.42 7.36 6.88
C ALA A 302 -12.92 7.69 7.00
N LEU A 303 -13.76 6.68 7.23
CA LEU A 303 -15.21 6.86 7.42
C LEU A 303 -15.54 7.49 8.79
N ALA A 304 -14.80 7.16 9.85
CA ALA A 304 -14.98 7.77 11.16
C ALA A 304 -14.67 9.29 11.13
N LEU A 305 -13.67 9.71 10.36
CA LEU A 305 -13.35 11.12 10.12
C LEU A 305 -14.49 11.86 9.40
N ASP A 306 -15.22 11.19 8.53
CA ASP A 306 -16.39 11.74 7.84
C ASP A 306 -17.68 11.64 8.69
N GLY A 307 -17.60 11.10 9.92
CA GLY A 307 -18.72 11.01 10.84
C GLY A 307 -19.58 9.74 10.69
N TYR A 308 -19.16 8.75 9.90
CA TYR A 308 -19.89 7.50 9.75
C TYR A 308 -19.80 6.66 11.03
N THR A 309 -20.89 6.66 11.79
CA THR A 309 -20.97 6.07 13.14
C THR A 309 -20.64 4.57 13.17
N PRO A 310 -21.12 3.69 12.26
CA PRO A 310 -20.79 2.27 12.32
C PRO A 310 -19.28 2.00 12.29
N ALA A 311 -18.53 2.68 11.41
CA ALA A 311 -17.07 2.53 11.33
C ALA A 311 -16.40 3.00 12.62
N LYS A 312 -16.83 4.13 13.17
CA LYS A 312 -16.27 4.70 14.41
C LYS A 312 -16.47 3.80 15.62
N VAL A 313 -17.63 3.17 15.75
CA VAL A 313 -17.99 2.31 16.90
C VAL A 313 -17.17 1.01 16.89
N MET A 314 -16.92 0.43 15.72
CA MET A 314 -16.19 -0.84 15.59
C MET A 314 -14.67 -0.67 15.73
N LEU A 315 -14.14 0.53 15.48
CA LEU A 315 -12.70 0.77 15.37
C LEU A 315 -11.90 0.44 16.65
N PRO A 316 -12.34 0.77 17.89
CA PRO A 316 -11.58 0.43 19.10
C PRO A 316 -11.30 -1.08 19.22
N ASP A 317 -12.34 -1.90 19.08
CA ASP A 317 -12.21 -3.37 19.17
C ASP A 317 -11.26 -3.92 18.08
N LEU A 318 -11.34 -3.37 16.86
CA LEU A 318 -10.47 -3.79 15.76
C LEU A 318 -9.01 -3.41 16.04
N LEU A 319 -8.75 -2.23 16.59
CA LEU A 319 -7.40 -1.80 17.00
C LEU A 319 -6.84 -2.71 18.11
N ASP A 320 -7.63 -3.02 19.15
CA ASP A 320 -7.21 -3.89 20.24
C ASP A 320 -6.85 -5.30 19.73
N HIS A 321 -7.70 -5.88 18.87
CA HIS A 321 -7.44 -7.18 18.27
C HIS A 321 -6.18 -7.15 17.38
N PHE A 322 -6.03 -6.14 16.51
CA PHE A 322 -4.87 -6.05 15.63
C PHE A 322 -3.56 -5.91 16.40
N MET A 323 -3.51 -5.06 17.45
CA MET A 323 -2.34 -4.93 18.32
C MET A 323 -1.96 -6.25 18.97
N LYS A 324 -2.96 -6.98 19.47
CA LYS A 324 -2.75 -8.25 20.21
C LYS A 324 -2.33 -9.39 19.28
N ASP A 325 -3.00 -9.53 18.12
CA ASP A 325 -2.88 -10.72 17.30
C ASP A 325 -1.77 -10.59 16.24
N TYR A 326 -1.57 -9.39 15.67
CA TYR A 326 -0.62 -9.19 14.57
C TYR A 326 0.71 -8.60 15.00
N LEU A 327 0.78 -7.78 16.06
CA LEU A 327 1.98 -7.05 16.42
C LEU A 327 2.67 -7.69 17.64
N THR A 328 3.96 -7.99 17.49
CA THR A 328 4.73 -8.57 18.60
C THR A 328 5.38 -7.47 19.46
N PRO A 329 5.60 -7.70 20.77
CA PRO A 329 6.18 -6.68 21.66
C PRO A 329 7.58 -6.19 21.25
N ASN A 330 8.33 -7.00 20.52
CA ASN A 330 9.70 -6.69 20.06
C ASN A 330 9.76 -5.92 18.73
N GLY A 331 8.60 -5.54 18.14
CA GLY A 331 8.54 -4.74 16.92
C GLY A 331 8.55 -5.56 15.62
N LEU A 332 8.30 -6.86 15.69
CA LEU A 332 8.01 -7.71 14.55
C LEU A 332 6.49 -7.91 14.41
N TRP A 333 6.06 -8.64 13.40
CA TRP A 333 4.65 -8.92 13.15
C TRP A 333 4.43 -10.33 12.62
N HIS A 334 3.19 -10.81 12.76
CA HIS A 334 2.68 -12.00 12.10
C HIS A 334 2.09 -11.59 10.74
N ASP A 335 2.53 -12.22 9.66
CA ASP A 335 2.09 -11.84 8.31
C ASP A 335 0.75 -12.44 7.93
N GLN A 336 0.49 -13.67 8.34
CA GLN A 336 -0.71 -14.38 7.89
C GLN A 336 -1.18 -15.41 8.90
N PHE A 337 -2.50 -15.42 9.11
CA PHE A 337 -3.19 -16.45 9.90
C PHE A 337 -4.10 -17.30 9.02
N ASP A 338 -4.33 -18.55 9.42
CA ASP A 338 -5.41 -19.35 8.88
C ASP A 338 -6.76 -19.03 9.54
N GLU A 339 -7.80 -19.77 9.16
CA GLU A 339 -9.16 -19.61 9.70
C GLU A 339 -9.28 -19.95 11.19
N THR A 340 -8.39 -20.78 11.72
CA THR A 340 -8.34 -21.18 13.15
C THR A 340 -7.61 -20.16 14.02
N GLY A 341 -6.89 -19.21 13.41
CA GLY A 341 -6.04 -18.24 14.10
C GLY A 341 -4.60 -18.72 14.30
N GLN A 342 -4.18 -19.80 13.62
CA GLN A 342 -2.80 -20.24 13.63
C GLN A 342 -1.96 -19.37 12.68
N ASP A 343 -0.81 -18.88 13.14
CA ASP A 343 0.18 -18.21 12.30
C ASP A 343 0.81 -19.19 11.32
N ILE A 344 0.52 -19.01 10.04
CA ILE A 344 0.99 -19.87 8.93
C ILE A 344 2.08 -19.21 8.06
N ALA A 345 2.45 -17.98 8.36
CA ALA A 345 3.51 -17.30 7.61
C ALA A 345 4.87 -17.98 7.84
N ALA A 346 5.64 -18.16 6.79
CA ALA A 346 7.00 -18.71 6.89
C ALA A 346 8.03 -17.65 7.32
N THR A 347 7.80 -16.41 6.96
CA THR A 347 8.73 -15.27 7.12
C THR A 347 7.98 -14.01 7.53
N ILE A 348 8.73 -12.96 7.83
CA ILE A 348 8.22 -11.62 8.15
C ILE A 348 8.58 -10.67 7.00
N PRO A 349 7.67 -10.43 6.03
CA PRO A 349 7.96 -9.61 4.86
C PRO A 349 8.16 -8.14 5.23
N VAL A 350 9.25 -7.53 4.77
CA VAL A 350 9.51 -6.09 4.99
C VAL A 350 8.46 -5.21 4.31
N SER A 351 7.84 -5.69 3.25
CA SER A 351 6.82 -4.96 2.49
C SER A 351 5.60 -4.53 3.31
N ASN A 352 5.32 -5.22 4.43
CA ASN A 352 4.18 -4.90 5.29
C ASN A 352 4.39 -3.66 6.16
N MET A 353 5.64 -3.26 6.39
CA MET A 353 5.93 -2.03 7.15
C MET A 353 5.22 -0.81 6.52
N TYR A 354 5.17 -0.72 5.20
CA TYR A 354 4.47 0.33 4.47
C TYR A 354 3.00 0.44 4.91
N HIS A 355 2.28 -0.66 4.94
CA HIS A 355 0.87 -0.70 5.32
C HIS A 355 0.65 -0.32 6.79
N ILE A 356 1.53 -0.80 7.70
CA ILE A 356 1.47 -0.45 9.12
C ILE A 356 1.77 1.04 9.34
N VAL A 357 2.79 1.59 8.68
CA VAL A 357 3.14 3.02 8.75
C VAL A 357 1.97 3.89 8.27
N ALA A 358 1.41 3.58 7.10
CA ALA A 358 0.28 4.33 6.55
C ALA A 358 -0.95 4.27 7.48
N MET A 359 -1.25 3.11 8.05
CA MET A 359 -2.35 2.95 9.03
C MET A 359 -2.14 3.83 10.28
N ILE A 360 -0.93 3.87 10.85
CA ILE A 360 -0.65 4.66 12.05
C ILE A 360 -0.70 6.17 11.73
N CYS A 361 -0.27 6.58 10.52
CA CYS A 361 -0.41 7.96 10.07
C CYS A 361 -1.89 8.38 9.98
N GLU A 362 -2.75 7.52 9.45
CA GLU A 362 -4.19 7.80 9.42
C GLU A 362 -4.78 7.84 10.84
N LEU A 363 -4.37 6.94 11.74
CA LEU A 363 -4.84 6.93 13.12
C LEU A 363 -4.51 8.24 13.87
N LYS A 364 -3.37 8.88 13.57
CA LYS A 364 -3.01 10.19 14.11
C LYS A 364 -4.06 11.27 13.79
N ARG A 365 -4.76 11.16 12.67
CA ARG A 365 -5.78 12.14 12.26
C ARG A 365 -7.05 12.07 13.10
N LEU A 366 -7.30 10.94 13.76
CA LEU A 366 -8.39 10.78 14.73
C LEU A 366 -7.95 11.12 16.17
N ALA A 367 -6.64 11.09 16.47
CA ALA A 367 -6.07 11.34 17.79
C ALA A 367 -5.94 12.82 18.07
#